data_a8b5d94d8920f69025e99130b574864b
#
_entry.id   a8b5d94d8920f69025e99130b574864b
#
_cell.length_a   1.000
_cell.length_b   1.000
_cell.length_c   1.000
_cell.angle_alpha   90.00
_cell.angle_beta   90.00
_cell.angle_gamma   90.00
#
_symmetry.space_group_name_H-M   'P 1'
#
loop_
_entity.id
_entity.type
_entity.pdbx_description
1 polymer ?
#
loop_
_entity_poly.entity_id
_entity_poly.type
_entity_poly.pdbx_seq_one_letter_code
_entity_poly.pdbx_strand_id
1 'polypeptide(L)'
;LRPIPQEILAHEAFTGFENPGRVNPGLVYGTISRQEVLPDILSGYEKRSFGEQVDGRIENIVDVVSGVLSMGGLKCNGEFQMIRGVAIYPQDYFCCFNFETQGFETTENTVSIHHYFASWTPLGRRIHFKLVKAAAAFLGKERYLALKRKIKGERAV
;
A
#
# COMPACT_ATOMS: atom_id res chain seq x y z
N LEU A 1 -0.82 16.67 10.05
CA LEU A 1 -0.86 16.51 8.59
C LEU A 1 -0.59 17.86 7.91
N ARG A 2 0.15 17.88 6.83
CA ARG A 2 0.51 19.07 6.06
C ARG A 2 -0.18 19.04 4.68
N PRO A 3 -0.33 20.18 4.00
CA PRO A 3 -0.77 20.19 2.60
C PRO A 3 0.13 19.30 1.74
N ILE A 4 -0.42 18.77 0.65
CA ILE A 4 0.40 18.04 -0.33
C ILE A 4 1.44 19.01 -0.88
N PRO A 5 2.73 18.68 -0.81
CA PRO A 5 3.80 19.53 -1.31
C PRO A 5 3.66 19.85 -2.80
N GLN A 6 4.07 21.04 -3.23
CA GLN A 6 3.94 21.49 -4.61
C GLN A 6 4.74 20.61 -5.58
N GLU A 7 5.87 20.08 -5.15
CA GLU A 7 6.68 19.15 -5.95
C GLU A 7 5.91 17.85 -6.30
N ILE A 8 5.01 17.38 -5.41
CA ILE A 8 4.13 16.24 -5.69
C ILE A 8 3.05 16.64 -6.68
N LEU A 9 2.43 17.80 -6.48
CA LEU A 9 1.36 18.31 -7.33
C LEU A 9 1.86 18.72 -8.73
N ALA A 10 3.16 18.90 -8.92
CA ALA A 10 3.76 19.22 -10.22
C ALA A 10 3.79 18.03 -11.20
N HIS A 11 3.60 16.81 -10.71
CA HIS A 11 3.54 15.62 -11.58
C HIS A 11 2.19 15.52 -12.28
N GLU A 12 2.18 15.02 -13.51
CA GLU A 12 0.96 14.75 -14.28
C GLU A 12 0.04 13.74 -13.57
N ALA A 13 0.65 12.75 -12.93
CA ALA A 13 -0.04 11.84 -12.03
C ALA A 13 0.89 11.39 -10.91
N PHE A 14 0.32 11.11 -9.74
CA PHE A 14 1.06 10.60 -8.60
C PHE A 14 0.23 9.63 -7.76
N THR A 15 0.92 8.71 -7.11
CA THR A 15 0.37 7.75 -6.16
C THR A 15 1.48 7.26 -5.22
N GLY A 16 1.21 6.28 -4.37
CA GLY A 16 2.21 5.75 -3.47
C GLY A 16 2.16 4.25 -3.26
N PHE A 17 3.26 3.72 -2.79
CA PHE A 17 3.33 2.35 -2.33
C PHE A 17 2.51 2.15 -1.04
N GLU A 18 1.76 1.06 -0.97
CA GLU A 18 1.16 0.56 0.28
C GLU A 18 2.18 -0.25 1.08
N ASN A 19 3.02 -0.95 0.38
CA ASN A 19 4.19 -1.69 0.83
C ASN A 19 5.16 -1.81 -0.35
N PRO A 20 6.41 -2.26 -0.17
CA PRO A 20 7.38 -2.32 -1.25
C PRO A 20 6.93 -3.05 -2.52
N GLY A 21 6.02 -4.01 -2.38
CA GLY A 21 5.53 -4.81 -3.52
C GLY A 21 4.27 -4.31 -4.20
N ARG A 22 3.58 -3.29 -3.68
CA ARG A 22 2.23 -2.93 -4.14
C ARG A 22 1.97 -1.43 -4.10
N VAL A 23 1.43 -0.91 -5.20
CA VAL A 23 0.97 0.48 -5.30
C VAL A 23 -0.53 0.54 -4.99
N ASN A 24 -0.95 1.43 -4.10
CA ASN A 24 -2.34 1.58 -3.71
C ASN A 24 -2.92 2.96 -4.07
N PRO A 25 -3.65 3.07 -5.18
CA PRO A 25 -4.29 4.32 -5.58
C PRO A 25 -5.43 4.74 -4.63
N GLY A 26 -5.92 3.83 -3.78
CA GLY A 26 -6.89 4.16 -2.74
C GLY A 26 -6.31 4.98 -1.58
N LEU A 27 -4.99 5.08 -1.46
CA LEU A 27 -4.32 5.98 -0.52
C LEU A 27 -4.36 7.42 -1.01
N VAL A 28 -3.94 7.59 -2.24
CA VAL A 28 -3.98 8.83 -3.01
C VAL A 28 -3.76 8.52 -4.47
N TYR A 29 -4.48 9.17 -5.33
CA TYR A 29 -4.21 9.20 -6.76
C TYR A 29 -4.58 10.58 -7.29
N GLY A 30 -3.57 11.39 -7.56
CA GLY A 30 -3.72 12.65 -8.26
C GLY A 30 -3.43 12.46 -9.74
N THR A 31 -4.19 13.10 -10.62
CA THR A 31 -3.94 13.04 -12.06
C THR A 31 -4.55 14.23 -12.78
N ILE A 32 -3.92 14.62 -13.88
CA ILE A 32 -4.54 15.44 -14.91
C ILE A 32 -5.46 14.58 -15.80
N SER A 33 -6.31 15.21 -16.57
CA SER A 33 -7.13 14.51 -17.57
C SER A 33 -6.27 13.82 -18.63
N ARG A 34 -6.69 12.62 -19.10
CA ARG A 34 -6.04 11.84 -20.18
C ARG A 34 -4.66 11.28 -19.85
N GLN A 35 -4.42 10.94 -18.60
CA GLN A 35 -3.21 10.23 -18.21
C GLN A 35 -3.19 8.81 -18.83
N GLU A 36 -2.05 8.41 -19.42
CA GLU A 36 -1.92 7.23 -20.29
C GLU A 36 -2.19 5.88 -19.60
N VAL A 37 -2.02 5.79 -18.28
CA VAL A 37 -2.22 4.54 -17.52
C VAL A 37 -3.69 4.26 -17.25
N LEU A 38 -4.56 5.29 -17.23
CA LEU A 38 -5.98 5.13 -16.88
C LEU A 38 -6.76 4.21 -17.82
N PRO A 39 -6.60 4.28 -19.15
CA PRO A 39 -7.26 3.34 -20.06
C PRO A 39 -6.90 1.88 -19.80
N ASP A 40 -5.63 1.60 -19.47
CA ASP A 40 -5.18 0.23 -19.18
C ASP A 40 -5.74 -0.29 -17.86
N ILE A 41 -5.82 0.59 -16.85
CA ILE A 41 -6.47 0.26 -15.58
C ILE A 41 -7.95 -0.06 -15.82
N LEU A 42 -8.65 0.77 -16.58
CA LEU A 42 -10.06 0.58 -16.90
C LEU A 42 -10.27 -0.74 -17.68
N SER A 43 -9.46 -0.99 -18.72
CA SER A 43 -9.49 -2.26 -19.47
C SER A 43 -9.21 -3.47 -18.58
N GLY A 44 -8.39 -3.33 -17.55
CA GLY A 44 -8.17 -4.36 -16.54
C GLY A 44 -9.44 -4.71 -15.76
N TYR A 45 -10.32 -3.73 -15.53
CA TYR A 45 -11.60 -3.95 -14.86
C TYR A 45 -12.68 -4.51 -15.78
N GLU A 46 -12.78 -4.04 -17.04
CA GLU A 46 -13.79 -4.48 -18.01
C GLU A 46 -13.77 -6.00 -18.27
N LYS A 47 -12.61 -6.63 -18.08
CA LYS A 47 -12.40 -8.06 -18.26
C LYS A 47 -12.75 -8.90 -17.03
N ARG A 48 -13.27 -8.30 -15.97
CA ARG A 48 -13.45 -8.96 -14.66
C ARG A 48 -14.87 -8.84 -14.17
N SER A 49 -15.35 -9.90 -13.52
CA SER A 49 -16.61 -9.89 -12.79
C SER A 49 -16.39 -9.56 -11.32
N PHE A 50 -17.31 -8.80 -10.71
CA PHE A 50 -17.24 -8.52 -9.28
C PHE A 50 -17.26 -9.82 -8.46
N GLY A 51 -16.29 -9.97 -7.57
CA GLY A 51 -16.15 -11.17 -6.73
C GLY A 51 -15.45 -12.36 -7.41
N GLU A 52 -15.01 -12.22 -8.65
CA GLU A 52 -14.20 -13.23 -9.31
C GLU A 52 -12.90 -13.46 -8.54
N GLN A 53 -12.54 -14.74 -8.40
CA GLN A 53 -11.32 -15.13 -7.70
C GLN A 53 -10.23 -15.51 -8.70
N VAL A 54 -9.05 -14.93 -8.52
CA VAL A 54 -7.83 -15.31 -9.22
C VAL A 54 -6.90 -15.93 -8.16
N ASP A 55 -6.46 -17.16 -8.43
CA ASP A 55 -5.63 -17.94 -7.48
C ASP A 55 -6.23 -18.02 -6.05
N GLY A 56 -7.57 -18.16 -5.97
CA GLY A 56 -8.28 -18.31 -4.69
C GLY A 56 -8.42 -17.02 -3.87
N ARG A 57 -8.13 -15.85 -4.45
CA ARG A 57 -8.33 -14.55 -3.81
C ARG A 57 -9.09 -13.60 -4.73
N ILE A 58 -9.87 -12.71 -4.14
CA ILE A 58 -10.49 -11.60 -4.88
C ILE A 58 -9.42 -10.55 -5.14
N GLU A 59 -9.15 -10.28 -6.42
CA GLU A 59 -8.29 -9.18 -6.80
C GLU A 59 -9.01 -7.83 -6.56
N ASN A 60 -8.23 -6.87 -6.10
CA ASN A 60 -8.72 -5.52 -5.80
C ASN A 60 -7.97 -4.47 -6.65
N ILE A 61 -8.34 -3.19 -6.48
CA ILE A 61 -7.73 -2.06 -7.22
C ILE A 61 -6.21 -2.05 -7.10
N VAL A 62 -5.66 -2.45 -5.96
CA VAL A 62 -4.21 -2.48 -5.71
C VAL A 62 -3.52 -3.49 -6.62
N ASP A 63 -4.14 -4.67 -6.82
CA ASP A 63 -3.62 -5.73 -7.70
C ASP A 63 -3.65 -5.28 -9.17
N VAL A 64 -4.77 -4.68 -9.60
CA VAL A 64 -4.94 -4.18 -10.98
C VAL A 64 -3.91 -3.10 -11.29
N VAL A 65 -3.83 -2.06 -10.47
CA VAL A 65 -2.93 -0.93 -10.71
C VAL A 65 -1.47 -1.33 -10.61
N SER A 66 -1.11 -2.14 -9.61
CA SER A 66 0.26 -2.67 -9.50
C SER A 66 0.64 -3.50 -10.72
N GLY A 67 -0.29 -4.32 -11.24
CA GLY A 67 -0.08 -5.13 -12.45
C GLY A 67 0.17 -4.25 -13.68
N VAL A 68 -0.67 -3.25 -13.91
CA VAL A 68 -0.54 -2.30 -15.04
C VAL A 68 0.78 -1.54 -14.97
N LEU A 69 1.16 -1.05 -13.79
CA LEU A 69 2.42 -0.34 -13.60
C LEU A 69 3.63 -1.28 -13.75
N SER A 70 3.51 -2.55 -13.34
CA SER A 70 4.56 -3.56 -13.53
C SER A 70 4.81 -3.87 -15.00
N MET A 71 3.77 -3.90 -15.84
CA MET A 71 3.95 -3.98 -17.29
C MET A 71 4.69 -2.76 -17.86
N GLY A 72 4.60 -1.61 -17.20
CA GLY A 72 5.35 -0.39 -17.50
C GLY A 72 6.75 -0.33 -16.89
N GLY A 73 7.21 -1.39 -16.21
CA GLY A 73 8.55 -1.48 -15.64
C GLY A 73 8.67 -1.10 -14.16
N LEU A 74 7.55 -1.06 -13.41
CA LEU A 74 7.58 -0.82 -11.97
C LEU A 74 8.44 -1.88 -11.26
N LYS A 75 9.38 -1.42 -10.46
CA LYS A 75 10.17 -2.26 -9.55
C LYS A 75 9.51 -2.29 -8.17
N CYS A 76 9.27 -3.47 -7.63
CA CYS A 76 8.67 -3.67 -6.30
C CYS A 76 9.71 -3.51 -5.18
N ASN A 77 10.36 -2.34 -5.11
CA ASN A 77 11.42 -2.03 -4.15
C ASN A 77 11.05 -0.95 -3.13
N GLY A 78 9.87 -0.34 -3.27
CA GLY A 78 9.39 0.73 -2.38
C GLY A 78 10.08 2.09 -2.57
N GLU A 79 10.96 2.24 -3.58
CA GLU A 79 11.66 3.47 -3.88
C GLU A 79 10.86 4.35 -4.84
N PHE A 80 11.14 5.66 -4.83
CA PHE A 80 10.53 6.60 -5.78
C PHE A 80 10.83 6.19 -7.22
N GLN A 81 9.78 6.18 -8.05
CA GLN A 81 9.87 5.84 -9.48
C GLN A 81 8.93 6.67 -10.33
N MET A 82 9.34 6.92 -11.57
CA MET A 82 8.48 7.49 -12.61
C MET A 82 8.13 6.39 -13.61
N ILE A 83 6.88 5.99 -13.67
CA ILE A 83 6.39 4.93 -14.57
C ILE A 83 5.27 5.48 -15.43
N ARG A 84 5.47 5.56 -16.74
CA ARG A 84 4.48 6.03 -17.71
C ARG A 84 3.80 7.36 -17.28
N GLY A 85 4.60 8.32 -16.84
CA GLY A 85 4.11 9.63 -16.38
C GLY A 85 3.50 9.65 -14.97
N VAL A 86 3.46 8.51 -14.27
CA VAL A 86 3.00 8.42 -12.87
C VAL A 86 4.20 8.47 -11.92
N ALA A 87 4.22 9.44 -11.03
CA ALA A 87 5.17 9.51 -9.91
C ALA A 87 4.70 8.60 -8.78
N ILE A 88 5.49 7.58 -8.46
CA ILE A 88 5.17 6.60 -7.43
C ILE A 88 6.09 6.84 -6.24
N TYR A 89 5.50 7.25 -5.13
CA TYR A 89 6.21 7.65 -3.93
C TYR A 89 6.42 6.48 -2.97
N PRO A 90 7.49 6.51 -2.16
CA PRO A 90 7.71 5.57 -1.07
C PRO A 90 6.51 5.49 -0.11
N GLN A 91 6.42 4.38 0.61
CA GLN A 91 5.30 4.07 1.49
C GLN A 91 5.04 5.15 2.54
N ASP A 92 6.07 5.75 3.10
CA ASP A 92 6.00 6.72 4.19
C ASP A 92 5.32 8.05 3.81
N TYR A 93 5.17 8.33 2.50
CA TYR A 93 4.46 9.53 2.04
C TYR A 93 2.95 9.45 2.27
N PHE A 94 2.31 8.33 1.88
CA PHE A 94 0.86 8.21 1.85
C PHE A 94 0.32 7.02 2.65
N CYS A 95 1.17 6.03 2.98
CA CYS A 95 0.82 4.86 3.78
C CYS A 95 1.84 4.65 4.90
N CYS A 96 1.72 5.39 5.98
CA CYS A 96 2.54 5.18 7.16
C CYS A 96 2.08 4.00 8.04
N PHE A 97 1.17 3.15 7.56
CA PHE A 97 0.65 2.02 8.32
C PHE A 97 1.56 0.80 8.20
N ASN A 98 2.04 0.30 9.31
CA ASN A 98 2.80 -0.93 9.38
C ASN A 98 1.86 -2.12 9.61
N PHE A 99 1.69 -2.96 8.60
CA PHE A 99 0.80 -4.13 8.64
C PHE A 99 1.29 -5.23 9.58
N GLU A 100 2.58 -5.26 9.93
CA GLU A 100 3.12 -6.26 10.84
C GLU A 100 2.85 -5.93 12.31
N THR A 101 2.98 -4.67 12.69
CA THR A 101 2.77 -4.17 14.05
C THR A 101 1.37 -3.60 14.28
N GLN A 102 0.59 -3.41 13.20
CA GLN A 102 -0.72 -2.76 13.22
C GLN A 102 -0.66 -1.34 13.78
N GLY A 103 0.47 -0.65 13.58
CA GLY A 103 0.75 0.69 14.05
C GLY A 103 0.99 1.69 12.91
N PHE A 104 1.06 2.97 13.26
CA PHE A 104 1.45 4.03 12.33
C PHE A 104 2.89 4.45 12.58
N GLU A 105 3.64 4.61 11.49
CA GLU A 105 5.05 5.04 11.49
C GLU A 105 5.19 6.27 10.61
N THR A 106 4.95 7.44 11.20
CA THR A 106 5.07 8.72 10.48
C THR A 106 6.52 9.17 10.38
N THR A 107 6.85 9.78 9.25
CA THR A 107 8.13 10.44 8.99
C THR A 107 7.89 11.92 8.66
N GLU A 108 8.96 12.67 8.42
CA GLU A 108 8.88 14.02 7.90
C GLU A 108 8.26 14.09 6.50
N ASN A 109 8.29 12.98 5.75
CA ASN A 109 7.70 12.85 4.42
C ASN A 109 6.18 12.63 4.45
N THR A 110 5.63 12.18 5.58
CA THR A 110 4.23 11.78 5.68
C THR A 110 3.27 12.92 5.38
N VAL A 111 2.50 12.78 4.31
CA VAL A 111 1.51 13.76 3.84
C VAL A 111 0.11 13.37 4.26
N SER A 112 -0.20 12.06 4.23
CA SER A 112 -1.53 11.55 4.58
C SER A 112 -1.45 10.28 5.43
N ILE A 113 -2.53 9.99 6.16
CA ILE A 113 -2.68 8.78 6.97
C ILE A 113 -3.97 8.07 6.57
N HIS A 114 -3.83 6.86 6.02
CA HIS A 114 -4.95 6.00 5.73
C HIS A 114 -5.20 5.06 6.90
N HIS A 115 -6.38 5.15 7.52
CA HIS A 115 -6.65 4.47 8.80
C HIS A 115 -6.97 2.99 8.71
N TYR A 116 -7.22 2.42 7.54
CA TYR A 116 -7.52 0.99 7.34
C TYR A 116 -8.56 0.44 8.33
N PHE A 117 -9.69 1.11 8.48
CA PHE A 117 -10.73 0.70 9.45
C PHE A 117 -11.26 -0.72 9.22
N ALA A 118 -11.17 -1.22 7.99
CA ALA A 118 -11.54 -2.59 7.62
C ALA A 118 -12.87 -3.05 8.28
N SER A 119 -13.90 -2.20 8.19
CA SER A 119 -15.20 -2.42 8.85
C SER A 119 -15.88 -3.74 8.46
N TRP A 120 -15.56 -4.24 7.25
CA TRP A 120 -16.00 -5.54 6.72
C TRP A 120 -15.23 -6.74 7.29
N THR A 121 -14.19 -6.51 8.08
CA THR A 121 -13.35 -7.59 8.62
C THR A 121 -14.07 -8.32 9.74
N PRO A 122 -14.13 -9.67 9.74
CA PRO A 122 -14.74 -10.47 10.80
C PRO A 122 -14.19 -10.15 12.19
N LEU A 123 -15.05 -10.24 13.20
CA LEU A 123 -14.72 -9.86 14.59
C LEU A 123 -13.44 -10.53 15.10
N GLY A 124 -13.26 -11.83 14.84
CA GLY A 124 -12.07 -12.58 15.27
C GLY A 124 -10.76 -11.98 14.73
N ARG A 125 -10.75 -11.55 13.45
CA ARG A 125 -9.58 -10.88 12.85
C ARG A 125 -9.36 -9.49 13.45
N ARG A 126 -10.42 -8.75 13.77
CA ARG A 126 -10.32 -7.45 14.44
C ARG A 126 -9.70 -7.58 15.84
N ILE A 127 -10.10 -8.62 16.59
CA ILE A 127 -9.50 -8.94 17.91
C ILE A 127 -8.02 -9.29 17.73
N HIS A 128 -7.68 -10.13 16.76
CA HIS A 128 -6.29 -10.46 16.44
C HIS A 128 -5.45 -9.21 16.17
N PHE A 129 -5.93 -8.27 15.36
CA PHE A 129 -5.22 -7.01 15.08
C PHE A 129 -4.98 -6.19 16.33
N LYS A 130 -5.97 -6.11 17.25
CA LYS A 130 -5.79 -5.43 18.55
C LYS A 130 -4.73 -6.10 19.41
N LEU A 131 -4.70 -7.44 19.46
CA LEU A 131 -3.70 -8.20 20.20
C LEU A 131 -2.29 -8.00 19.63
N VAL A 132 -2.14 -8.03 18.30
CA VAL A 132 -0.88 -7.73 17.61
C VAL A 132 -0.38 -6.34 17.97
N LYS A 133 -1.24 -5.32 17.88
CA LYS A 133 -0.91 -3.94 18.22
C LYS A 133 -0.47 -3.82 19.69
N ALA A 134 -1.20 -4.44 20.61
CA ALA A 134 -0.87 -4.43 22.04
C ALA A 134 0.48 -5.13 22.32
N ALA A 135 0.72 -6.29 21.71
CA ALA A 135 1.97 -7.02 21.85
C ALA A 135 3.16 -6.22 21.30
N ALA A 136 3.02 -5.61 20.13
CA ALA A 136 4.06 -4.77 19.52
C ALA A 136 4.36 -3.52 20.39
N ALA A 137 3.33 -2.91 20.98
CA ALA A 137 3.50 -1.77 21.89
C ALA A 137 4.18 -2.17 23.19
N PHE A 138 3.82 -3.32 23.76
CA PHE A 138 4.39 -3.79 25.04
C PHE A 138 5.84 -4.26 24.90
N LEU A 139 6.17 -5.03 23.87
CA LEU A 139 7.52 -5.59 23.66
C LEU A 139 8.48 -4.59 23.00
N GLY A 140 7.94 -3.57 22.36
CA GLY A 140 8.67 -2.74 21.40
C GLY A 140 8.77 -3.42 20.03
N LYS A 141 8.74 -2.60 18.97
CA LYS A 141 8.68 -3.04 17.57
C LYS A 141 9.73 -4.12 17.23
N GLU A 142 10.99 -3.85 17.51
CA GLU A 142 12.11 -4.73 17.12
C GLU A 142 12.01 -6.11 17.78
N ARG A 143 11.73 -6.14 19.08
CA ARG A 143 11.59 -7.39 19.83
C ARG A 143 10.37 -8.19 19.38
N TYR A 144 9.25 -7.51 19.12
CA TYR A 144 8.04 -8.13 18.59
C TYR A 144 8.31 -8.78 17.22
N LEU A 145 8.94 -8.07 16.28
CA LEU A 145 9.27 -8.58 14.96
C LEU A 145 10.26 -9.74 15.01
N ALA A 146 11.26 -9.66 15.87
CA ALA A 146 12.23 -10.76 16.10
C ALA A 146 11.52 -12.03 16.61
N LEU A 147 10.63 -11.88 17.59
CA LEU A 147 9.83 -12.99 18.12
C LEU A 147 8.93 -13.61 17.05
N LYS A 148 8.25 -12.77 16.25
CA LYS A 148 7.38 -13.19 15.16
C LYS A 148 8.13 -14.01 14.10
N ARG A 149 9.34 -13.56 13.69
CA ARG A 149 10.20 -14.30 12.74
C ARG A 149 10.59 -15.65 13.31
N LYS A 150 11.00 -15.70 14.61
CA LYS A 150 11.35 -16.96 15.29
C LYS A 150 10.21 -17.95 15.32
N ILE A 151 8.96 -17.50 15.59
CA ILE A 151 7.76 -18.34 15.61
C ILE A 151 7.43 -18.86 14.21
N LYS A 152 7.62 -18.05 13.16
CA LYS A 152 7.38 -18.46 11.77
C LYS A 152 8.45 -19.38 11.19
N GLY A 153 9.54 -19.61 11.90
CA GLY A 153 10.67 -20.40 11.42
C GLY A 153 11.54 -19.68 10.36
N GLU A 154 11.33 -18.40 10.15
CA GLU A 154 12.13 -17.57 9.25
C GLU A 154 13.49 -17.29 9.95
N ARG A 155 14.58 -17.87 9.43
CA ARG A 155 15.93 -17.54 9.91
C ARG A 155 16.22 -16.09 9.54
N ALA A 156 16.83 -15.35 10.50
CA ALA A 156 17.40 -14.05 10.21
C ALA A 156 18.48 -14.21 9.13
N VAL A 157 18.32 -13.53 8.02
CA VAL A 157 19.36 -13.36 6.99
C VAL A 157 20.22 -12.17 7.41
#